data_c28f5182ae91a7bf8ea15d8f87c98fb6
#
_entry.id   c28f5182ae91a7bf8ea15d8f87c98fb6
#
_cell.length_a   1.000
_cell.length_b   1.000
_cell.length_c   1.000
_cell.angle_alpha   90.00
_cell.angle_beta   90.00
_cell.angle_gamma   90.00
#
_symmetry.space_group_name_H-M   'P 1'
#
loop_
_entity.id
_entity.type
_entity.pdbx_description
1 polymer ?
#
loop_
_entity_poly.entity_id
_entity_poly.type
_entity_poly.pdbx_seq_one_letter_code
_entity_poly.pdbx_strand_id
1 'polypeptide(L)'
;MTLLAPIAATGFAVAFLHAALPTHWLPFVLVGRGQHWSAGKTLSVTALAGLGHVAFTILLGVVLVGAGLAVQPHMGAVFGWVVGALMGGLGLFYLWRGRHEHGEGDITTRRYGSDRAAIVALVVLLTLSPCEAFLPIYLAGVKHGWTGFMALSAVLMAATTAGMLLFTTLSLAGVKRLGLERIARYESTILGVALIAMGVGVAFLDL
;
A
#
# COMPACT_ATOMS: atom_id res chain seq x y z
N MET A 1 -4.09 -18.03 18.49
CA MET A 1 -4.57 -16.68 18.16
C MET A 1 -3.51 -15.57 18.37
N THR A 2 -2.40 -15.85 19.05
CA THR A 2 -1.40 -14.82 19.45
C THR A 2 -0.46 -14.35 18.34
N LEU A 3 -0.25 -15.12 17.28
CA LEU A 3 0.69 -14.75 16.20
C LEU A 3 0.07 -13.90 15.07
N LEU A 4 -1.25 -13.92 14.90
CA LEU A 4 -1.91 -13.08 13.89
C LEU A 4 -1.90 -11.59 14.29
N ALA A 5 -1.93 -11.27 15.58
CA ALA A 5 -1.96 -9.89 16.07
C ALA A 5 -0.69 -9.09 15.68
N PRO A 6 0.54 -9.59 15.87
CA PRO A 6 1.74 -8.90 15.41
C PRO A 6 1.76 -8.68 13.88
N ILE A 7 1.37 -9.70 13.10
CA ILE A 7 1.30 -9.57 11.64
C ILE A 7 0.26 -8.52 11.23
N ALA A 8 -0.91 -8.52 11.87
CA ALA A 8 -1.96 -7.55 11.61
C ALA A 8 -1.54 -6.12 12.01
N ALA A 9 -0.88 -5.95 13.15
CA ALA A 9 -0.36 -4.66 13.60
C ALA A 9 0.70 -4.10 12.64
N THR A 10 1.64 -4.96 12.23
CA THR A 10 2.65 -4.58 11.24
C THR A 10 2.01 -4.29 9.88
N GLY A 11 1.05 -5.12 9.46
CA GLY A 11 0.27 -4.89 8.25
C GLY A 11 -0.47 -3.56 8.27
N PHE A 12 -1.08 -3.20 9.41
CA PHE A 12 -1.71 -1.89 9.59
C PHE A 12 -0.69 -0.76 9.44
N ALA A 13 0.43 -0.85 10.13
CA ALA A 13 1.47 0.18 10.08
C ALA A 13 2.01 0.35 8.65
N VAL A 14 2.32 -0.74 7.95
CA VAL A 14 2.82 -0.70 6.57
C VAL A 14 1.76 -0.11 5.64
N ALA A 15 0.51 -0.56 5.70
CA ALA A 15 -0.55 -0.07 4.83
C ALA A 15 -0.88 1.41 5.09
N PHE A 16 -0.93 1.82 6.36
CA PHE A 16 -1.19 3.21 6.73
C PHE A 16 -0.05 4.14 6.32
N LEU A 17 1.21 3.77 6.58
CA LEU A 17 2.38 4.54 6.18
C LEU A 17 2.49 4.63 4.65
N HIS A 18 2.22 3.53 3.94
CA HIS A 18 2.18 3.52 2.48
C HIS A 18 1.09 4.46 1.94
N ALA A 19 -0.12 4.42 2.51
CA ALA A 19 -1.22 5.32 2.13
C ALA A 19 -0.98 6.78 2.54
N ALA A 20 -0.13 7.03 3.54
CA ALA A 20 0.27 8.38 3.95
C ALA A 20 1.19 9.06 2.94
N LEU A 21 1.78 8.31 2.02
CA LEU A 21 2.71 8.83 1.02
C LEU A 21 1.97 9.69 -0.01
N PRO A 22 2.57 10.81 -0.43
CA PRO A 22 1.93 11.76 -1.34
C PRO A 22 1.49 11.14 -2.66
N THR A 23 2.14 10.11 -3.14
CA THR A 23 1.79 9.38 -4.37
C THR A 23 0.35 8.86 -4.38
N HIS A 24 -0.22 8.55 -3.20
CA HIS A 24 -1.57 7.99 -3.07
C HIS A 24 -2.68 9.03 -2.97
N TRP A 25 -2.44 10.20 -2.39
CA TRP A 25 -3.48 11.20 -2.13
C TRP A 25 -3.24 12.56 -2.81
N LEU A 26 -1.98 12.93 -3.04
CA LEU A 26 -1.63 14.24 -3.61
C LEU A 26 -2.20 14.45 -5.02
N PRO A 27 -2.21 13.47 -5.94
CA PRO A 27 -2.82 13.63 -7.26
C PRO A 27 -4.29 14.06 -7.18
N PHE A 28 -5.05 13.51 -6.21
CA PHE A 28 -6.47 13.87 -6.02
C PHE A 28 -6.65 15.30 -5.56
N VAL A 29 -5.78 15.76 -4.65
CA VAL A 29 -5.80 17.16 -4.18
C VAL A 29 -5.44 18.13 -5.29
N LEU A 30 -4.41 17.83 -6.07
CA LEU A 30 -3.93 18.72 -7.15
C LEU A 30 -4.93 18.79 -8.29
N VAL A 31 -5.43 17.63 -8.75
CA VAL A 31 -6.46 17.58 -9.80
C VAL A 31 -7.76 18.20 -9.29
N GLY A 32 -8.17 17.92 -8.06
CA GLY A 32 -9.37 18.53 -7.46
C GLY A 32 -9.29 20.04 -7.42
N ARG A 33 -8.14 20.60 -7.07
CA ARG A 33 -7.91 22.05 -7.12
C ARG A 33 -7.92 22.59 -8.54
N GLY A 34 -7.24 21.92 -9.48
CA GLY A 34 -7.18 22.31 -10.89
C GLY A 34 -8.54 22.27 -11.60
N GLN A 35 -9.41 21.36 -11.19
CA GLN A 35 -10.77 21.18 -11.70
C GLN A 35 -11.83 21.93 -10.87
N HIS A 36 -11.42 22.71 -9.86
CA HIS A 36 -12.31 23.42 -8.94
C HIS A 36 -13.35 22.53 -8.22
N TRP A 37 -12.96 21.30 -7.87
CA TRP A 37 -13.82 20.37 -7.14
C TRP A 37 -14.05 20.85 -5.70
N SER A 38 -15.25 20.59 -5.19
CA SER A 38 -15.51 20.72 -3.75
C SER A 38 -14.68 19.71 -2.94
N ALA A 39 -14.42 20.00 -1.68
CA ALA A 39 -13.73 19.07 -0.78
C ALA A 39 -14.43 17.72 -0.74
N GLY A 40 -15.78 17.71 -0.65
CA GLY A 40 -16.58 16.46 -0.65
C GLY A 40 -16.37 15.64 -1.92
N LYS A 41 -16.34 16.28 -3.11
CA LYS A 41 -16.09 15.59 -4.37
C LYS A 41 -14.68 15.00 -4.41
N THR A 42 -13.66 15.76 -4.01
CA THR A 42 -12.27 15.28 -3.94
C THR A 42 -12.16 14.07 -3.02
N LEU A 43 -12.74 14.13 -1.81
CA LEU A 43 -12.74 13.02 -0.87
C LEU A 43 -13.48 11.79 -1.40
N SER A 44 -14.63 11.97 -2.08
CA SER A 44 -15.38 10.86 -2.67
C SER A 44 -14.59 10.16 -3.78
N VAL A 45 -13.91 10.93 -4.63
CA VAL A 45 -13.05 10.36 -5.69
C VAL A 45 -11.85 9.66 -5.09
N THR A 46 -11.23 10.24 -4.04
CA THR A 46 -10.12 9.60 -3.30
C THR A 46 -10.57 8.28 -2.67
N ALA A 47 -11.75 8.26 -2.02
CA ALA A 47 -12.30 7.06 -1.42
C ALA A 47 -12.59 5.97 -2.47
N LEU A 48 -13.21 6.34 -3.59
CA LEU A 48 -13.50 5.41 -4.69
C LEU A 48 -12.21 4.78 -5.25
N ALA A 49 -11.20 5.61 -5.50
CA ALA A 49 -9.92 5.15 -6.00
C ALA A 49 -9.18 4.27 -4.98
N GLY A 50 -9.20 4.65 -3.69
CA GLY A 50 -8.62 3.86 -2.61
C GLY A 50 -9.30 2.50 -2.45
N LEU A 51 -10.63 2.45 -2.53
CA LEU A 51 -11.36 1.17 -2.53
C LEU A 51 -11.02 0.31 -3.74
N GLY A 52 -10.90 0.88 -4.93
CA GLY A 52 -10.45 0.17 -6.13
C GLY A 52 -9.04 -0.40 -5.97
N HIS A 53 -8.10 0.42 -5.46
CA HIS A 53 -6.73 0.02 -5.16
C HIS A 53 -6.67 -1.17 -4.18
N VAL A 54 -7.41 -1.09 -3.09
CA VAL A 54 -7.50 -2.17 -2.10
C VAL A 54 -8.16 -3.42 -2.69
N ALA A 55 -9.27 -3.26 -3.41
CA ALA A 55 -9.96 -4.39 -4.04
C ALA A 55 -9.06 -5.13 -5.02
N PHE A 56 -8.28 -4.41 -5.83
CA PHE A 56 -7.32 -5.02 -6.75
C PHE A 56 -6.18 -5.72 -6.00
N THR A 57 -5.67 -5.13 -4.92
CA THR A 57 -4.65 -5.75 -4.06
C THR A 57 -5.19 -7.03 -3.40
N ILE A 58 -6.44 -7.02 -2.92
CA ILE A 58 -7.10 -8.22 -2.35
C ILE A 58 -7.25 -9.31 -3.41
N LEU A 59 -7.65 -8.95 -4.63
CA LEU A 59 -7.78 -9.91 -5.73
C LEU A 59 -6.44 -10.61 -6.04
N LEU A 60 -5.36 -9.85 -6.10
CA LEU A 60 -4.01 -10.41 -6.23
C LEU A 60 -3.63 -11.26 -5.01
N GLY A 61 -4.01 -10.81 -3.81
CA GLY A 61 -3.82 -11.53 -2.56
C GLY A 61 -4.52 -12.89 -2.55
N VAL A 62 -5.74 -13.01 -3.10
CA VAL A 62 -6.45 -14.29 -3.25
C VAL A 62 -5.61 -15.28 -4.04
N VAL A 63 -5.07 -14.85 -5.18
CA VAL A 63 -4.22 -15.70 -6.03
C VAL A 63 -2.96 -16.12 -5.28
N LEU A 64 -2.31 -15.15 -4.62
CA LEU A 64 -1.06 -15.36 -3.93
C LEU A 64 -1.21 -16.29 -2.71
N VAL A 65 -2.24 -16.08 -1.89
CA VAL A 65 -2.53 -16.93 -0.72
C VAL A 65 -3.02 -18.30 -1.16
N GLY A 66 -3.84 -18.40 -2.20
CA GLY A 66 -4.26 -19.68 -2.76
C GLY A 66 -3.07 -20.51 -3.23
N ALA A 67 -2.13 -19.93 -3.95
CA ALA A 67 -0.88 -20.56 -4.34
C ALA A 67 -0.02 -20.93 -3.12
N GLY A 68 0.11 -20.03 -2.14
CA GLY A 68 0.86 -20.26 -0.91
C GLY A 68 0.30 -21.43 -0.10
N LEU A 69 -1.02 -21.52 0.06
CA LEU A 69 -1.68 -22.63 0.76
C LEU A 69 -1.48 -23.98 0.05
N ALA A 70 -1.41 -23.97 -1.30
CA ALA A 70 -1.15 -25.18 -2.07
C ALA A 70 0.32 -25.65 -1.93
N VAL A 71 1.27 -24.74 -1.81
CA VAL A 71 2.71 -25.03 -1.80
C VAL A 71 3.25 -25.27 -0.40
N GLN A 72 2.75 -24.55 0.62
CA GLN A 72 3.22 -24.61 2.00
C GLN A 72 3.33 -26.04 2.55
N PRO A 73 2.32 -26.95 2.38
CA PRO A 73 2.40 -28.31 2.93
C PRO A 73 3.55 -29.13 2.34
N HIS A 74 3.99 -28.80 1.13
CA HIS A 74 5.08 -29.52 0.44
C HIS A 74 6.47 -28.98 0.81
N MET A 75 6.54 -27.72 1.26
CA MET A 75 7.80 -27.04 1.60
C MET A 75 8.13 -27.10 3.09
N GLY A 76 7.14 -27.31 3.98
CA GLY A 76 7.35 -27.33 5.42
C GLY A 76 8.06 -26.07 5.93
N ALA A 77 9.09 -26.23 6.77
CA ALA A 77 9.85 -25.12 7.34
C ALA A 77 10.57 -24.25 6.30
N VAL A 78 10.86 -24.78 5.09
CA VAL A 78 11.52 -24.03 4.02
C VAL A 78 10.63 -22.90 3.51
N PHE A 79 9.30 -23.03 3.62
CA PHE A 79 8.35 -22.01 3.17
C PHE A 79 8.60 -20.65 3.83
N GLY A 80 8.82 -20.62 5.16
CA GLY A 80 9.13 -19.39 5.90
C GLY A 80 10.42 -18.72 5.40
N TRP A 81 11.46 -19.49 5.12
CA TRP A 81 12.71 -18.99 4.56
C TRP A 81 12.54 -18.40 3.17
N VAL A 82 11.74 -19.05 2.31
CA VAL A 82 11.45 -18.54 0.96
C VAL A 82 10.66 -17.23 1.03
N VAL A 83 9.62 -17.16 1.86
CA VAL A 83 8.83 -15.94 2.05
C VAL A 83 9.70 -14.82 2.62
N GLY A 84 10.50 -15.12 3.66
CA GLY A 84 11.43 -14.16 4.26
C GLY A 84 12.46 -13.62 3.25
N ALA A 85 13.02 -14.50 2.42
CA ALA A 85 13.95 -14.12 1.36
C ALA A 85 13.30 -13.23 0.28
N LEU A 86 12.06 -13.55 -0.13
CA LEU A 86 11.28 -12.71 -1.07
C LEU A 86 11.02 -11.33 -0.48
N MET A 87 10.61 -11.24 0.79
CA MET A 87 10.38 -9.97 1.48
C MET A 87 11.68 -9.17 1.61
N GLY A 88 12.76 -9.81 2.04
CA GLY A 88 14.08 -9.19 2.14
C GLY A 88 14.59 -8.70 0.78
N GLY A 89 14.45 -9.51 -0.27
CA GLY A 89 14.81 -9.15 -1.64
C GLY A 89 14.02 -7.97 -2.17
N LEU A 90 12.70 -7.95 -1.96
CA LEU A 90 11.85 -6.82 -2.32
C LEU A 90 12.22 -5.57 -1.50
N GLY A 91 12.50 -5.72 -0.22
CA GLY A 91 12.96 -4.62 0.63
C GLY A 91 14.29 -4.02 0.16
N LEU A 92 15.27 -4.86 -0.22
CA LEU A 92 16.53 -4.43 -0.82
C LEU A 92 16.32 -3.72 -2.16
N PHE A 93 15.39 -4.22 -2.99
CA PHE A 93 15.00 -3.58 -4.24
C PHE A 93 14.44 -2.17 -4.00
N TYR A 94 13.55 -2.00 -3.01
CA TYR A 94 13.04 -0.67 -2.64
C TYR A 94 14.14 0.26 -2.12
N LEU A 95 15.08 -0.24 -1.33
CA LEU A 95 16.24 0.55 -0.89
C LEU A 95 17.14 0.98 -2.04
N TRP A 96 17.36 0.09 -3.01
CA TRP A 96 18.12 0.39 -4.20
C TRP A 96 17.40 1.41 -5.09
N ARG A 97 16.11 1.18 -5.35
CA ARG A 97 15.24 2.06 -6.12
C ARG A 97 15.20 3.47 -5.53
N GLY A 98 15.02 3.61 -4.22
CA GLY A 98 14.98 4.92 -3.55
C GLY A 98 16.28 5.73 -3.64
N ARG A 99 17.42 5.10 -3.96
CA ARG A 99 18.69 5.79 -4.22
C ARG A 99 18.80 6.32 -5.65
N HIS A 100 18.06 5.77 -6.59
CA HIS A 100 18.17 6.07 -8.01
C HIS A 100 17.00 6.89 -8.56
N GLU A 101 15.84 6.91 -7.90
CA GLU A 101 14.70 7.72 -8.31
C GLU A 101 14.82 9.15 -7.77
N HIS A 102 15.32 10.05 -8.62
CA HIS A 102 15.32 11.50 -8.41
C HIS A 102 14.36 12.22 -9.39
N GLY A 103 13.41 11.51 -9.99
CA GLY A 103 12.51 12.05 -11.00
C GLY A 103 11.13 11.41 -10.96
N GLU A 104 10.24 11.96 -10.16
CA GLU A 104 8.82 11.59 -10.23
C GLU A 104 8.22 12.05 -11.55
N GLY A 105 7.56 11.13 -12.25
CA GLY A 105 6.73 11.45 -13.40
C GLY A 105 5.66 12.47 -13.01
N ASP A 106 5.72 13.65 -13.62
CA ASP A 106 4.84 14.79 -13.36
C ASP A 106 3.39 14.48 -13.77
N ILE A 107 2.65 13.79 -12.90
CA ILE A 107 1.19 13.58 -13.06
C ILE A 107 0.43 14.89 -12.78
N THR A 108 1.10 15.86 -12.14
CA THR A 108 0.48 17.05 -11.58
C THR A 108 0.12 18.13 -12.60
N THR A 109 0.69 18.08 -13.79
CA THR A 109 0.49 19.09 -14.85
C THR A 109 -0.54 18.68 -15.90
N ARG A 110 -1.09 17.45 -15.85
CA ARG A 110 -2.09 17.00 -16.81
C ARG A 110 -3.39 17.77 -16.64
N ARG A 111 -3.69 18.68 -17.56
CA ARG A 111 -5.02 19.29 -17.67
C ARG A 111 -5.97 18.27 -18.32
N TYR A 112 -7.01 17.92 -17.59
CA TYR A 112 -8.07 17.06 -18.10
C TYR A 112 -9.15 17.91 -18.76
N GLY A 113 -9.62 17.49 -19.95
CA GLY A 113 -10.63 18.21 -20.71
C GLY A 113 -12.04 18.16 -20.08
N SER A 114 -12.25 17.27 -19.10
CA SER A 114 -13.50 17.17 -18.34
C SER A 114 -13.28 16.50 -16.98
N ASP A 115 -14.18 16.79 -16.04
CA ASP A 115 -14.22 16.15 -14.72
C ASP A 115 -14.30 14.61 -14.81
N ARG A 116 -15.09 14.11 -15.76
CA ARG A 116 -15.26 12.66 -15.95
C ARG A 116 -13.95 11.99 -16.37
N ALA A 117 -13.22 12.62 -17.30
CA ALA A 117 -11.92 12.13 -17.72
C ALA A 117 -10.90 12.13 -16.57
N ALA A 118 -10.90 13.21 -15.76
CA ALA A 118 -10.05 13.31 -14.57
C ALA A 118 -10.36 12.21 -13.54
N ILE A 119 -11.63 11.99 -13.21
CA ILE A 119 -12.06 10.95 -12.26
C ILE A 119 -11.65 9.57 -12.75
N VAL A 120 -12.00 9.24 -14.00
CA VAL A 120 -11.66 7.92 -14.58
C VAL A 120 -10.15 7.70 -14.57
N ALA A 121 -9.37 8.69 -15.00
CA ALA A 121 -7.91 8.56 -15.04
C ALA A 121 -7.32 8.32 -13.65
N LEU A 122 -7.73 9.09 -12.63
CA LEU A 122 -7.24 8.94 -11.26
C LEU A 122 -7.65 7.60 -10.64
N VAL A 123 -8.91 7.20 -10.83
CA VAL A 123 -9.42 5.93 -10.29
C VAL A 123 -8.73 4.75 -10.96
N VAL A 124 -8.62 4.73 -12.28
CA VAL A 124 -7.96 3.64 -13.01
C VAL A 124 -6.48 3.56 -12.66
N LEU A 125 -5.79 4.72 -12.64
CA LEU A 125 -4.36 4.76 -12.32
C LEU A 125 -4.07 4.14 -10.95
N LEU A 126 -4.81 4.57 -9.92
CA LEU A 126 -4.58 4.06 -8.57
C LEU A 126 -5.06 2.61 -8.42
N THR A 127 -6.21 2.25 -8.99
CA THR A 127 -6.75 0.88 -8.93
C THR A 127 -5.78 -0.13 -9.52
N LEU A 128 -5.17 0.18 -10.67
CA LEU A 128 -4.23 -0.73 -11.34
C LEU A 128 -2.80 -0.68 -10.76
N SER A 129 -2.55 0.11 -9.73
CA SER A 129 -1.30 0.14 -8.98
C SER A 129 -1.50 -0.57 -7.63
N PRO A 130 -1.30 -1.91 -7.53
CA PRO A 130 -1.54 -2.63 -6.29
C PRO A 130 -0.58 -2.21 -5.19
N CYS A 131 -0.98 -2.44 -3.93
CA CYS A 131 -0.10 -2.26 -2.77
C CYS A 131 0.93 -3.40 -2.72
N GLU A 132 2.01 -3.27 -3.49
CA GLU A 132 3.06 -4.30 -3.61
C GLU A 132 3.67 -4.66 -2.25
N ALA A 133 3.82 -3.67 -1.37
CA ALA A 133 4.36 -3.88 -0.02
C ALA A 133 3.45 -4.75 0.86
N PHE A 134 2.16 -4.87 0.54
CA PHE A 134 1.24 -5.69 1.32
C PHE A 134 1.15 -7.14 0.84
N LEU A 135 1.52 -7.42 -0.41
CA LEU A 135 1.49 -8.78 -0.95
C LEU A 135 2.36 -9.78 -0.15
N PRO A 136 3.60 -9.44 0.24
CA PRO A 136 4.40 -10.29 1.11
C PRO A 136 3.77 -10.52 2.50
N ILE A 137 3.01 -9.54 3.03
CA ILE A 137 2.30 -9.68 4.31
C ILE A 137 1.22 -10.75 4.22
N TYR A 138 0.54 -10.86 3.08
CA TYR A 138 -0.39 -11.96 2.84
C TYR A 138 0.32 -13.33 2.85
N LEU A 139 1.52 -13.42 2.26
CA LEU A 139 2.31 -14.66 2.30
C LEU A 139 2.75 -15.03 3.71
N ALA A 140 3.18 -14.05 4.52
CA ALA A 140 3.49 -14.29 5.94
C ALA A 140 2.28 -14.81 6.71
N GLY A 141 1.07 -14.35 6.35
CA GLY A 141 -0.19 -14.78 6.94
C GLY A 141 -0.72 -16.14 6.45
N VAL A 142 -0.09 -16.81 5.47
CA VAL A 142 -0.59 -18.05 4.84
C VAL A 142 -0.84 -19.15 5.87
N LYS A 143 0.00 -19.30 6.88
CA LYS A 143 -0.17 -20.27 7.97
C LYS A 143 -1.49 -20.12 8.74
N HIS A 144 -2.16 -18.99 8.67
CA HIS A 144 -3.47 -18.72 9.27
C HIS A 144 -4.63 -18.99 8.30
N GLY A 145 -4.34 -19.48 7.10
CA GLY A 145 -5.32 -19.83 6.07
C GLY A 145 -6.19 -18.65 5.65
N TRP A 146 -7.37 -18.96 5.17
CA TRP A 146 -8.33 -17.94 4.68
C TRP A 146 -8.82 -16.97 5.77
N THR A 147 -8.87 -17.40 7.03
CA THR A 147 -9.23 -16.51 8.15
C THR A 147 -8.18 -15.42 8.35
N GLY A 148 -6.89 -15.79 8.27
CA GLY A 148 -5.79 -14.80 8.29
C GLY A 148 -5.86 -13.84 7.11
N PHE A 149 -6.12 -14.36 5.90
CA PHE A 149 -6.30 -13.54 4.71
C PHE A 149 -7.43 -12.52 4.86
N MET A 150 -8.61 -12.94 5.34
CA MET A 150 -9.76 -12.06 5.56
C MET A 150 -9.44 -10.96 6.59
N ALA A 151 -8.80 -11.33 7.71
CA ALA A 151 -8.40 -10.38 8.74
C ALA A 151 -7.39 -9.35 8.20
N LEU A 152 -6.37 -9.79 7.47
CA LEU A 152 -5.37 -8.90 6.85
C LEU A 152 -5.98 -8.02 5.77
N SER A 153 -6.94 -8.52 4.99
CA SER A 153 -7.68 -7.73 4.00
C SER A 153 -8.52 -6.63 4.65
N ALA A 154 -9.16 -6.92 5.78
CA ALA A 154 -9.88 -5.91 6.56
C ALA A 154 -8.94 -4.84 7.12
N VAL A 155 -7.76 -5.25 7.62
CA VAL A 155 -6.72 -4.34 8.09
C VAL A 155 -6.21 -3.45 6.95
N LEU A 156 -5.91 -4.03 5.79
CA LEU A 156 -5.48 -3.29 4.60
C LEU A 156 -6.52 -2.25 4.20
N MET A 157 -7.79 -2.66 4.12
CA MET A 157 -8.89 -1.76 3.73
C MET A 157 -9.02 -0.59 4.71
N ALA A 158 -9.04 -0.87 6.01
CA ALA A 158 -9.18 0.16 7.04
C ALA A 158 -7.98 1.12 7.04
N ALA A 159 -6.75 0.59 7.05
CA ALA A 159 -5.53 1.38 7.13
C ALA A 159 -5.33 2.27 5.89
N THR A 160 -5.49 1.69 4.69
CA THR A 160 -5.28 2.41 3.43
C THR A 160 -6.34 3.49 3.23
N THR A 161 -7.63 3.16 3.41
CA THR A 161 -8.72 4.13 3.24
C THR A 161 -8.61 5.26 4.26
N ALA A 162 -8.37 4.93 5.54
CA ALA A 162 -8.20 5.94 6.59
C ALA A 162 -7.00 6.85 6.31
N GLY A 163 -5.85 6.27 5.92
CA GLY A 163 -4.65 7.03 5.58
C GLY A 163 -4.91 8.00 4.42
N MET A 164 -5.41 7.51 3.30
CA MET A 164 -5.69 8.33 2.12
C MET A 164 -6.67 9.48 2.43
N LEU A 165 -7.79 9.20 3.10
CA LEU A 165 -8.78 10.21 3.45
C LEU A 165 -8.24 11.22 4.45
N LEU A 166 -7.49 10.78 5.46
CA LEU A 166 -6.87 11.66 6.45
C LEU A 166 -5.93 12.66 5.78
N PHE A 167 -4.97 12.19 4.98
CA PHE A 167 -3.97 13.07 4.36
C PHE A 167 -4.56 13.94 3.26
N THR A 168 -5.57 13.45 2.51
CA THR A 168 -6.36 14.29 1.59
C THR A 168 -7.06 15.42 2.34
N THR A 169 -7.72 15.12 3.47
CA THR A 169 -8.43 16.10 4.29
C THR A 169 -7.48 17.15 4.86
N LEU A 170 -6.36 16.72 5.45
CA LEU A 170 -5.33 17.61 5.99
C LEU A 170 -4.76 18.53 4.92
N SER A 171 -4.51 18.01 3.71
CA SER A 171 -4.00 18.79 2.60
C SER A 171 -5.03 19.79 2.06
N LEU A 172 -6.32 19.43 1.99
CA LEU A 172 -7.40 20.34 1.62
C LEU A 172 -7.60 21.44 2.66
N ALA A 173 -7.44 21.12 3.96
CA ALA A 173 -7.50 22.08 5.06
C ALA A 173 -6.30 23.05 5.09
N GLY A 174 -5.37 22.95 4.14
CA GLY A 174 -4.25 23.88 4.03
C GLY A 174 -3.07 23.59 4.97
N VAL A 175 -3.01 22.42 5.58
CA VAL A 175 -1.88 21.99 6.42
C VAL A 175 -0.64 21.72 5.54
N LYS A 176 -0.10 22.79 4.96
CA LYS A 176 1.08 22.74 4.07
C LYS A 176 2.39 22.41 4.80
N ARG A 177 2.39 22.39 6.15
CA ARG A 177 3.62 22.34 6.97
C ARG A 177 3.97 20.95 7.50
N LEU A 178 3.26 19.88 7.11
CA LEU A 178 3.56 18.53 7.62
C LEU A 178 4.88 17.94 7.10
N GLY A 179 5.61 18.63 6.24
CA GLY A 179 6.88 18.13 5.70
C GLY A 179 6.73 16.80 4.96
N LEU A 180 5.49 16.47 4.51
CA LEU A 180 5.16 15.21 3.85
C LEU A 180 5.96 14.99 2.56
N GLU A 181 6.35 16.08 1.88
CA GLU A 181 7.28 16.02 0.75
C GLU A 181 8.67 15.46 1.15
N ARG A 182 9.08 15.73 2.40
CA ARG A 182 10.32 15.17 2.93
C ARG A 182 10.15 13.68 3.25
N ILE A 183 8.98 13.27 3.76
CA ILE A 183 8.66 11.86 4.03
C ILE A 183 8.57 11.08 2.73
N ALA A 184 7.96 11.65 1.68
CA ALA A 184 7.90 11.05 0.35
C ALA A 184 9.27 10.69 -0.21
N ARG A 185 10.27 11.54 0.03
CA ARG A 185 11.66 11.25 -0.39
C ARG A 185 12.23 9.97 0.24
N TYR A 186 11.74 9.58 1.40
CA TYR A 186 12.18 8.37 2.12
C TYR A 186 11.21 7.20 1.98
N GLU A 187 10.18 7.33 1.13
CA GLU A 187 9.15 6.30 0.90
C GLU A 187 9.76 4.92 0.68
N SER A 188 10.54 4.79 -0.38
CA SER A 188 11.20 3.53 -0.75
C SER A 188 12.12 3.01 0.37
N THR A 189 12.76 3.91 1.13
CA THR A 189 13.62 3.53 2.25
C THR A 189 12.79 2.98 3.41
N ILE A 190 11.70 3.64 3.78
CA ILE A 190 10.83 3.21 4.88
C ILE A 190 10.20 1.85 4.55
N LEU A 191 9.66 1.70 3.33
CA LEU A 191 9.09 0.44 2.88
C LEU A 191 10.13 -0.67 2.80
N GLY A 192 11.31 -0.37 2.27
CA GLY A 192 12.42 -1.32 2.17
C GLY A 192 12.85 -1.83 3.53
N VAL A 193 13.05 -0.95 4.51
CA VAL A 193 13.41 -1.34 5.89
C VAL A 193 12.30 -2.16 6.55
N ALA A 194 11.04 -1.75 6.41
CA ALA A 194 9.91 -2.48 6.98
C ALA A 194 9.79 -3.90 6.40
N LEU A 195 9.95 -4.06 5.09
CA LEU A 195 9.92 -5.37 4.42
C LEU A 195 11.07 -6.27 4.83
N ILE A 196 12.29 -5.72 4.98
CA ILE A 196 13.45 -6.49 5.47
C ILE A 196 13.21 -6.95 6.90
N ALA A 197 12.76 -6.05 7.78
CA ALA A 197 12.48 -6.38 9.18
C ALA A 197 11.43 -7.49 9.30
N MET A 198 10.33 -7.41 8.51
CA MET A 198 9.32 -8.47 8.43
C MET A 198 9.89 -9.76 7.86
N GLY A 199 10.68 -9.69 6.79
CA GLY A 199 11.28 -10.87 6.16
C GLY A 199 12.17 -11.63 7.15
N VAL A 200 12.96 -10.91 7.94
CA VAL A 200 13.74 -11.49 9.03
C VAL A 200 12.82 -12.11 10.10
N GLY A 201 11.75 -11.41 10.51
CA GLY A 201 10.77 -11.93 11.46
C GLY A 201 10.12 -13.23 11.00
N VAL A 202 9.71 -13.31 9.72
CA VAL A 202 9.10 -14.52 9.14
C VAL A 202 10.11 -15.67 9.04
N ALA A 203 11.37 -15.38 8.67
CA ALA A 203 12.39 -16.42 8.49
C ALA A 203 12.91 -17.02 9.81
N PHE A 204 13.06 -16.18 10.86
CA PHE A 204 13.76 -16.58 12.09
C PHE A 204 12.86 -16.68 13.32
N LEU A 205 11.72 -15.96 13.36
CA LEU A 205 10.85 -15.87 14.54
C LEU A 205 9.53 -16.62 14.36
N ASP A 206 9.34 -17.32 13.23
CA ASP A 206 8.10 -18.04 12.89
C ASP A 206 6.82 -17.14 12.97
N LEU A 207 6.99 -15.84 12.69
CA LEU A 207 5.89 -14.87 12.68
C LEU A 207 4.85 -15.18 11.61
#